data_34c2ec692eacd0ffb28c8aa44fc6d512
#
_entry.id   34c2ec692eacd0ffb28c8aa44fc6d512
#
_cell.length_a   1.000
_cell.length_b   1.000
_cell.length_c   1.000
_cell.angle_alpha   90.00
_cell.angle_beta   90.00
_cell.angle_gamma   90.00
#
_symmetry.space_group_name_H-M   'P 1'
#
loop_
_entity.id
_entity.type
_entity.pdbx_description
1 polymer ?
#
loop_
_entity_poly.entity_id
_entity_poly.type
_entity_poly.pdbx_seq_one_letter_code
_entity_poly.pdbx_strand_id
1 'polypeptide(L)'
;MRVLVACEYSGTVRDAFKAKGHDAWSCDLLPTDKPGQHYQGDVIEFIKNNPGWDLMIAHPPCTYMTNSGVCWLHKDPTRWDRLAEAATFFNQLHNCKVGKICIENPIMHKYAKNLISSDYSQIIQPWMFGHTEQKATCLWLQGLPPLKPTNNVKEA
;
A
#
# COMPACT_ATOMS: atom_id res chain seq x y z
N MET A 1 -16.02 -7.62 -8.46
CA MET A 1 -15.34 -8.02 -7.21
C MET A 1 -15.58 -6.98 -6.11
N ARG A 2 -15.52 -7.41 -4.88
CA ARG A 2 -15.44 -6.49 -3.73
C ARG A 2 -13.98 -6.13 -3.51
N VAL A 3 -13.66 -4.85 -3.68
CA VAL A 3 -12.30 -4.33 -3.60
C VAL A 3 -12.17 -3.37 -2.43
N LEU A 4 -11.17 -3.57 -1.59
CA LEU A 4 -10.81 -2.66 -0.51
C LEU A 4 -9.49 -1.96 -0.86
N VAL A 5 -9.50 -0.64 -0.84
CA VAL A 5 -8.28 0.17 -0.95
C VAL A 5 -7.93 0.68 0.45
N ALA A 6 -6.97 0.01 1.07
CA ALA A 6 -6.54 0.30 2.44
C ALA A 6 -5.54 1.43 2.48
N CYS A 7 -5.65 2.30 3.48
CA CYS A 7 -4.79 3.45 3.68
C CYS A 7 -4.86 4.44 2.50
N GLU A 8 -6.05 4.67 1.99
CA GLU A 8 -6.30 5.66 0.96
C GLU A 8 -7.43 6.60 1.39
N TYR A 9 -7.16 7.89 1.40
CA TYR A 9 -8.18 8.91 1.58
C TYR A 9 -8.45 9.73 0.31
N SER A 10 -7.58 9.66 -0.69
CA SER A 10 -7.75 10.42 -1.95
C SER A 10 -8.97 9.96 -2.77
N GLY A 11 -9.32 8.68 -2.70
CA GLY A 11 -10.37 8.07 -3.50
C GLY A 11 -9.98 7.75 -4.93
N THR A 12 -8.74 8.00 -5.33
CA THR A 12 -8.27 7.83 -6.72
C THR A 12 -8.32 6.37 -7.16
N VAL A 13 -7.73 5.47 -6.39
CA VAL A 13 -7.69 4.03 -6.72
C VAL A 13 -9.06 3.42 -6.56
N ARG A 14 -9.79 3.76 -5.49
CA ARG A 14 -11.18 3.30 -5.28
C ARG A 14 -12.05 3.63 -6.49
N ASP A 15 -12.01 4.89 -6.95
CA ASP A 15 -12.86 5.32 -8.06
C ASP A 15 -12.46 4.69 -9.38
N ALA A 16 -11.17 4.39 -9.57
CA ALA A 16 -10.71 3.66 -10.75
C ALA A 16 -11.29 2.25 -10.82
N PHE A 17 -11.35 1.54 -9.69
CA PHE A 17 -12.00 0.22 -9.62
C PHE A 17 -13.51 0.33 -9.80
N LYS A 18 -14.13 1.34 -9.20
CA LYS A 18 -15.57 1.58 -9.37
C LYS A 18 -15.95 1.83 -10.83
N ALA A 19 -15.12 2.59 -11.55
CA ALA A 19 -15.35 2.87 -12.97
C ALA A 19 -15.34 1.60 -13.84
N LYS A 20 -14.68 0.55 -13.36
CA LYS A 20 -14.65 -0.77 -14.02
C LYS A 20 -15.72 -1.73 -13.53
N GLY A 21 -16.68 -1.25 -12.75
CA GLY A 21 -17.84 -2.03 -12.32
C GLY A 21 -17.65 -2.82 -11.03
N HIS A 22 -16.58 -2.58 -10.27
CA HIS A 22 -16.34 -3.25 -8.99
C HIS A 22 -17.03 -2.52 -7.83
N ASP A 23 -17.39 -3.27 -6.80
CA ASP A 23 -17.83 -2.71 -5.52
C ASP A 23 -16.59 -2.32 -4.72
N ALA A 24 -16.16 -1.06 -4.88
CA ALA A 24 -14.90 -0.56 -4.34
C ALA A 24 -15.12 0.36 -3.14
N TRP A 25 -14.36 0.08 -2.07
CA TRP A 25 -14.32 0.88 -0.84
C TRP A 25 -12.91 1.35 -0.58
N SER A 26 -12.77 2.56 -0.04
CA SER A 26 -11.52 3.01 0.56
C SER A 26 -11.64 3.01 2.09
N CYS A 27 -10.50 2.95 2.77
CA CYS A 27 -10.43 3.02 4.23
C CYS A 27 -9.18 3.80 4.64
N ASP A 28 -9.35 4.77 5.53
CA ASP A 28 -8.25 5.55 6.08
C ASP A 28 -8.69 6.14 7.43
N LEU A 29 -7.72 6.56 8.23
CA LEU A 29 -8.00 7.30 9.46
C LEU A 29 -8.55 8.70 9.15
N LEU A 30 -8.24 9.23 7.97
CA LEU A 30 -8.72 10.52 7.49
C LEU A 30 -10.02 10.37 6.69
N PRO A 31 -10.83 11.43 6.60
CA PRO A 31 -12.01 11.42 5.72
C PRO A 31 -11.59 11.41 4.25
N THR A 32 -12.48 10.92 3.38
CA THR A 32 -12.19 10.87 1.95
C THR A 32 -12.23 12.26 1.30
N ASP A 33 -11.28 12.52 0.39
CA ASP A 33 -11.26 13.75 -0.41
C ASP A 33 -12.37 13.78 -1.46
N LYS A 34 -12.71 12.62 -2.03
CA LYS A 34 -13.74 12.49 -3.06
C LYS A 34 -14.93 11.72 -2.51
N PRO A 35 -16.17 12.15 -2.81
CA PRO A 35 -17.36 11.40 -2.39
C PRO A 35 -17.33 9.96 -2.92
N GLY A 36 -17.70 9.01 -2.09
CA GLY A 36 -17.75 7.60 -2.44
C GLY A 36 -17.79 6.70 -1.22
N GLN A 37 -17.76 5.39 -1.45
CA GLN A 37 -17.76 4.41 -0.38
C GLN A 37 -16.42 4.47 0.37
N HIS A 38 -16.46 4.93 1.60
CA HIS A 38 -15.27 5.13 2.42
C HIS A 38 -15.59 4.83 3.89
N TYR A 39 -14.70 4.10 4.53
CA TYR A 39 -14.73 3.89 5.97
C TYR A 39 -13.60 4.69 6.61
N GLN A 40 -13.95 5.61 7.50
CA GLN A 40 -12.98 6.38 8.28
C GLN A 40 -12.71 5.66 9.60
N GLY A 41 -11.55 5.04 9.72
CA GLY A 41 -11.17 4.30 10.92
C GLY A 41 -10.03 3.33 10.66
N ASP A 42 -9.81 2.42 11.61
CA ASP A 42 -8.76 1.41 11.55
C ASP A 42 -9.11 0.33 10.52
N VAL A 43 -8.20 0.11 9.56
CA VAL A 43 -8.44 -0.83 8.47
C VAL A 43 -8.42 -2.29 8.94
N ILE A 44 -7.60 -2.62 9.92
CA ILE A 44 -7.53 -4.01 10.43
C ILE A 44 -8.85 -4.40 11.09
N GLU A 45 -9.44 -3.51 11.89
CA GLU A 45 -10.76 -3.71 12.46
C GLU A 45 -11.84 -3.78 11.36
N PHE A 46 -11.75 -2.91 10.36
CA PHE A 46 -12.71 -2.90 9.25
C PHE A 46 -12.71 -4.22 8.49
N ILE A 47 -11.53 -4.79 8.21
CA ILE A 47 -11.40 -6.08 7.55
C ILE A 47 -12.01 -7.20 8.42
N LYS A 48 -11.75 -7.20 9.72
CA LYS A 48 -12.29 -8.21 10.64
C LYS A 48 -13.83 -8.17 10.72
N ASN A 49 -14.39 -6.97 10.74
CA ASN A 49 -15.84 -6.78 10.91
C ASN A 49 -16.60 -6.86 9.59
N ASN A 50 -15.91 -6.80 8.46
CA ASN A 50 -16.50 -6.86 7.13
C ASN A 50 -15.71 -7.85 6.25
N PRO A 51 -15.89 -9.15 6.47
CA PRO A 51 -15.20 -10.18 5.68
C PRO A 51 -15.75 -10.27 4.26
N GLY A 52 -15.03 -10.99 3.41
CA GLY A 52 -15.49 -11.27 2.05
C GLY A 52 -14.95 -10.33 0.99
N TRP A 53 -13.85 -9.65 1.27
CA TRP A 53 -13.13 -8.89 0.25
C TRP A 53 -12.43 -9.85 -0.72
N ASP A 54 -12.57 -9.56 -2.02
CA ASP A 54 -11.92 -10.34 -3.08
C ASP A 54 -10.50 -9.87 -3.35
N LEU A 55 -10.26 -8.55 -3.23
CA LEU A 55 -8.98 -7.91 -3.50
C LEU A 55 -8.76 -6.78 -2.50
N MET A 56 -7.54 -6.66 -2.00
CA MET A 56 -7.09 -5.50 -1.23
C MET A 56 -5.87 -4.87 -1.90
N ILE A 57 -5.95 -3.56 -2.13
CA ILE A 57 -4.83 -2.72 -2.51
C ILE A 57 -4.49 -1.87 -1.27
N ALA A 58 -3.25 -1.90 -0.81
CA ALA A 58 -2.87 -1.18 0.41
C ALA A 58 -1.69 -0.24 0.17
N HIS A 59 -1.78 0.95 0.75
CA HIS A 59 -0.72 1.98 0.74
C HIS A 59 -0.32 2.32 2.18
N PRO A 60 0.27 1.38 2.93
CA PRO A 60 0.61 1.65 4.33
C PRO A 60 1.63 2.79 4.45
N PRO A 61 1.61 3.52 5.57
CA PRO A 61 2.57 4.61 5.79
C PRO A 61 4.01 4.12 5.68
N CYS A 62 4.85 4.89 4.99
CA CYS A 62 6.24 4.53 4.72
C CYS A 62 7.27 5.40 5.47
N THR A 63 6.83 6.41 6.21
CA THR A 63 7.68 7.42 6.84
C THR A 63 8.86 6.84 7.63
N TYR A 64 8.63 5.76 8.38
CA TYR A 64 9.65 5.14 9.23
C TYR A 64 10.41 4.00 8.56
N MET A 65 10.01 3.58 7.36
CA MET A 65 10.54 2.38 6.70
C MET A 65 11.43 2.69 5.49
N THR A 66 11.44 3.92 5.01
CA THR A 66 12.19 4.31 3.80
C THR A 66 13.54 4.91 4.13
N ASN A 67 14.45 4.93 3.14
CA ASN A 67 15.80 5.47 3.28
C ASN A 67 15.82 6.94 3.72
N SER A 68 14.82 7.72 3.33
CA SER A 68 14.75 9.13 3.72
C SER A 68 14.61 9.34 5.22
N GLY A 69 14.08 8.36 5.95
CA GLY A 69 13.92 8.42 7.40
C GLY A 69 15.01 7.74 8.21
N VAL A 70 15.92 6.97 7.58
CA VAL A 70 16.84 6.09 8.28
C VAL A 70 17.86 6.84 9.17
N CYS A 71 18.29 8.01 8.77
CA CYS A 71 19.26 8.81 9.55
C CYS A 71 18.71 9.24 10.92
N TRP A 72 17.41 9.34 11.07
CA TRP A 72 16.78 9.72 12.33
C TRP A 72 16.73 8.61 13.37
N LEU A 73 16.86 7.35 12.95
CA LEU A 73 16.87 6.21 13.87
C LEU A 73 18.01 6.29 14.90
N HIS A 74 19.15 6.82 14.47
CA HIS A 74 20.33 6.95 15.35
C HIS A 74 20.31 8.23 16.19
N LYS A 75 19.45 9.19 15.85
CA LYS A 75 19.32 10.48 16.52
C LYS A 75 18.18 10.54 17.51
N ASP A 76 17.12 9.76 17.25
CA ASP A 76 15.91 9.72 18.06
C ASP A 76 15.53 8.27 18.37
N PRO A 77 15.82 7.76 19.57
CA PRO A 77 15.52 6.38 19.94
C PRO A 77 14.04 6.01 19.87
N THR A 78 13.11 6.98 20.00
CA THR A 78 11.66 6.71 19.90
C THR A 78 11.25 6.27 18.51
N ARG A 79 12.03 6.56 17.49
CA ARG A 79 11.73 6.15 16.12
C ARG A 79 11.87 4.64 15.91
N TRP A 80 12.63 3.94 16.74
CA TRP A 80 12.68 2.47 16.69
C TRP A 80 11.34 1.85 17.05
N ASP A 81 10.64 2.41 18.06
CA ASP A 81 9.31 1.97 18.43
C ASP A 81 8.29 2.25 17.30
N ARG A 82 8.40 3.41 16.67
CA ARG A 82 7.57 3.79 15.54
C ARG A 82 7.82 2.91 14.32
N LEU A 83 9.08 2.56 14.06
CA LEU A 83 9.43 1.61 13.02
C LEU A 83 8.82 0.24 13.29
N ALA A 84 8.90 -0.25 14.52
CA ALA A 84 8.32 -1.53 14.91
C ALA A 84 6.79 -1.53 14.73
N GLU A 85 6.10 -0.46 15.12
CA GLU A 85 4.66 -0.29 14.92
C GLU A 85 4.29 -0.30 13.42
N ALA A 86 5.05 0.43 12.61
CA ALA A 86 4.81 0.49 11.16
C ALA A 86 5.01 -0.87 10.50
N ALA A 87 6.05 -1.60 10.89
CA ALA A 87 6.31 -2.96 10.39
C ALA A 87 5.23 -3.95 10.83
N THR A 88 4.77 -3.86 12.06
CA THR A 88 3.66 -4.68 12.58
C THR A 88 2.40 -4.45 11.77
N PHE A 89 2.05 -3.21 11.51
CA PHE A 89 0.88 -2.87 10.69
C PHE A 89 1.01 -3.40 9.27
N PHE A 90 2.18 -3.24 8.65
CA PHE A 90 2.46 -3.78 7.32
C PHE A 90 2.24 -5.31 7.29
N ASN A 91 2.80 -6.02 8.26
CA ASN A 91 2.66 -7.47 8.37
C ASN A 91 1.22 -7.90 8.62
N GLN A 92 0.44 -7.14 9.38
CA GLN A 92 -0.99 -7.40 9.57
C GLN A 92 -1.76 -7.28 8.26
N LEU A 93 -1.46 -6.29 7.43
CA LEU A 93 -2.07 -6.15 6.11
C LEU A 93 -1.66 -7.31 5.19
N HIS A 94 -0.38 -7.66 5.19
CA HIS A 94 0.14 -8.73 4.35
C HIS A 94 -0.45 -10.10 4.72
N ASN A 95 -0.74 -10.32 5.98
CA ASN A 95 -1.22 -11.61 6.49
C ASN A 95 -2.74 -11.63 6.76
N CYS A 96 -3.49 -10.61 6.33
CA CYS A 96 -4.93 -10.59 6.53
C CYS A 96 -5.65 -11.61 5.63
N LYS A 97 -6.91 -11.92 5.98
CA LYS A 97 -7.69 -12.94 5.29
C LYS A 97 -8.37 -12.40 4.03
N VAL A 98 -7.56 -11.97 3.07
CA VAL A 98 -8.01 -11.57 1.74
C VAL A 98 -7.19 -12.38 0.73
N GLY A 99 -7.84 -12.99 -0.24
CA GLY A 99 -7.16 -13.92 -1.16
C GLY A 99 -6.20 -13.26 -2.14
N LYS A 100 -6.50 -12.03 -2.56
CA LYS A 100 -5.67 -11.26 -3.50
C LYS A 100 -5.25 -9.96 -2.84
N ILE A 101 -3.94 -9.75 -2.68
CA ILE A 101 -3.38 -8.60 -1.98
C ILE A 101 -2.28 -7.97 -2.82
N CYS A 102 -2.33 -6.64 -2.95
CA CYS A 102 -1.25 -5.83 -3.49
C CYS A 102 -0.91 -4.74 -2.48
N ILE A 103 0.28 -4.79 -1.89
CA ILE A 103 0.77 -3.72 -1.01
C ILE A 103 1.83 -2.94 -1.76
N GLU A 104 1.70 -1.63 -1.78
CA GLU A 104 2.62 -0.70 -2.43
C GLU A 104 3.39 0.08 -1.37
N ASN A 105 4.72 0.12 -1.52
CA ASN A 105 5.58 0.90 -0.66
C ASN A 105 6.88 1.25 -1.40
N PRO A 106 7.52 2.40 -1.11
CA PRO A 106 8.85 2.67 -1.63
C PRO A 106 9.89 1.66 -1.12
N ILE A 107 11.10 1.69 -1.69
CA ILE A 107 12.19 0.82 -1.24
C ILE A 107 12.49 1.09 0.23
N MET A 108 12.48 0.03 1.03
CA MET A 108 12.72 0.10 2.47
C MET A 108 14.19 0.06 2.81
N HIS A 109 14.58 0.74 3.91
CA HIS A 109 15.93 0.58 4.46
C HIS A 109 16.10 -0.81 5.11
N LYS A 110 17.35 -1.18 5.40
CA LYS A 110 17.70 -2.52 5.88
C LYS A 110 17.01 -2.91 7.20
N TYR A 111 16.81 -1.96 8.09
CA TYR A 111 16.17 -2.22 9.40
C TYR A 111 14.69 -2.55 9.22
N ALA A 112 14.00 -1.88 8.31
CA ALA A 112 12.61 -2.19 8.00
C ALA A 112 12.49 -3.56 7.31
N LYS A 113 13.37 -3.87 6.37
CA LYS A 113 13.38 -5.17 5.68
C LYS A 113 13.48 -6.34 6.64
N ASN A 114 14.26 -6.20 7.72
CA ASN A 114 14.42 -7.25 8.72
C ASN A 114 13.14 -7.50 9.54
N LEU A 115 12.23 -6.53 9.61
CA LEU A 115 10.99 -6.62 10.37
C LEU A 115 9.80 -7.06 9.52
N ILE A 116 9.89 -6.94 8.20
CA ILE A 116 8.82 -7.34 7.28
C ILE A 116 8.90 -8.84 7.00
N SER A 117 7.76 -9.52 7.02
CA SER A 117 7.66 -10.97 6.94
C SER A 117 8.03 -11.57 5.58
N SER A 118 8.09 -10.78 4.52
CA SER A 118 8.49 -11.26 3.19
C SER A 118 9.05 -10.14 2.32
N ASP A 119 9.83 -10.53 1.30
CA ASP A 119 10.36 -9.59 0.32
C ASP A 119 9.29 -9.15 -0.68
N TYR A 120 9.50 -7.99 -1.32
CA TYR A 120 8.63 -7.54 -2.40
C TYR A 120 8.71 -8.50 -3.59
N SER A 121 7.62 -8.52 -4.37
CA SER A 121 7.50 -9.38 -5.56
C SER A 121 8.01 -8.69 -6.83
N GLN A 122 7.90 -7.36 -6.89
CA GLN A 122 8.16 -6.58 -8.09
C GLN A 122 8.51 -5.14 -7.74
N ILE A 123 9.38 -4.50 -8.56
CA ILE A 123 9.59 -3.05 -8.55
C ILE A 123 8.97 -2.47 -9.81
N ILE A 124 8.20 -1.40 -9.67
CA ILE A 124 7.64 -0.65 -10.79
C ILE A 124 8.12 0.79 -10.76
N GLN A 125 7.98 1.46 -11.91
CA GLN A 125 8.29 2.88 -12.08
C GLN A 125 7.12 3.57 -12.79
N PRO A 126 6.82 4.84 -12.45
CA PRO A 126 5.75 5.58 -13.12
C PRO A 126 5.92 5.67 -14.65
N TRP A 127 7.15 5.73 -15.15
CA TRP A 127 7.42 5.80 -16.59
C TRP A 127 7.00 4.53 -17.35
N MET A 128 6.77 3.42 -16.66
CA MET A 128 6.21 2.20 -17.25
C MET A 128 4.73 2.35 -17.61
N PHE A 129 4.05 3.33 -17.03
CA PHE A 129 2.60 3.51 -17.12
C PHE A 129 2.18 4.90 -17.61
N GLY A 130 3.05 5.58 -18.34
CA GLY A 130 2.71 6.84 -18.99
C GLY A 130 3.02 8.12 -18.20
N HIS A 131 3.71 8.02 -17.07
CA HIS A 131 4.15 9.17 -16.29
C HIS A 131 5.66 9.36 -16.42
N THR A 132 6.11 10.58 -16.66
CA THR A 132 7.54 10.86 -16.88
C THR A 132 8.38 10.84 -15.61
N GLU A 133 7.76 10.63 -14.46
CA GLU A 133 8.43 10.58 -13.17
C GLU A 133 9.25 9.29 -12.98
N GLN A 134 10.29 9.40 -12.16
CA GLN A 134 11.11 8.28 -11.75
C GLN A 134 10.97 8.11 -10.23
N LYS A 135 10.30 7.03 -9.81
CA LYS A 135 10.07 6.70 -8.40
C LYS A 135 9.94 5.20 -8.25
N ALA A 136 11.03 4.54 -7.88
CA ALA A 136 11.02 3.10 -7.64
C ALA A 136 10.01 2.75 -6.55
N THR A 137 9.03 1.91 -6.90
CA THR A 137 7.96 1.50 -6.01
C THR A 137 7.92 -0.02 -5.95
N CYS A 138 7.94 -0.58 -4.75
CA CYS A 138 7.87 -2.01 -4.52
C CYS A 138 6.43 -2.47 -4.36
N LEU A 139 6.12 -3.63 -4.95
CA LEU A 139 4.83 -4.28 -4.80
C LEU A 139 5.01 -5.64 -4.12
N TRP A 140 4.23 -5.89 -3.07
CA TRP A 140 4.05 -7.20 -2.47
C TRP A 140 2.75 -7.77 -3.03
N LEU A 141 2.86 -8.80 -3.87
CA LEU A 141 1.72 -9.39 -4.58
C LEU A 141 1.40 -10.77 -4.00
N GLN A 142 0.14 -10.99 -3.67
CA GLN A 142 -0.36 -12.28 -3.23
C GLN A 142 -1.61 -12.63 -4.05
N GLY A 143 -1.57 -13.78 -4.72
CA GLY A 143 -2.68 -14.20 -5.58
C GLY A 143 -2.87 -13.35 -6.83
N LEU A 144 -1.89 -12.54 -7.20
CA LEU A 144 -1.93 -11.62 -8.35
C LEU A 144 -0.70 -11.82 -9.22
N PRO A 145 -0.84 -11.68 -10.57
CA PRO A 145 0.30 -11.70 -11.47
C PRO A 145 1.09 -10.38 -11.39
N PRO A 146 2.39 -10.38 -11.74
CA PRO A 146 3.15 -9.14 -11.86
C PRO A 146 2.53 -8.20 -12.88
N LEU A 147 2.66 -6.89 -12.63
CA LEU A 147 2.25 -5.86 -13.59
C LEU A 147 3.23 -5.81 -14.76
N LYS A 148 2.69 -5.58 -15.95
CA LYS A 148 3.48 -5.36 -17.16
C LYS A 148 3.39 -3.90 -17.58
N PRO A 149 4.49 -3.28 -18.07
CA PRO A 149 4.43 -1.91 -18.58
C PRO A 149 3.36 -1.78 -19.67
N THR A 150 2.54 -0.73 -19.56
CA THR A 150 1.47 -0.44 -20.52
C THR A 150 1.79 0.73 -21.45
N ASN A 151 2.66 1.64 -21.01
CA ASN A 151 3.03 2.82 -21.77
C ASN A 151 4.40 3.34 -21.29
N ASN A 152 5.47 2.81 -21.86
CA ASN A 152 6.83 3.16 -21.48
C ASN A 152 7.22 4.53 -22.07
N VAL A 153 7.38 5.53 -21.19
CA VAL A 153 7.76 6.91 -21.55
C VAL A 153 9.11 7.33 -20.94
N LYS A 154 9.98 6.36 -20.62
CA LYS A 154 11.26 6.62 -19.94
C LYS A 154 12.14 7.60 -20.70
N GLU A 155 12.12 7.57 -22.03
CA GLU A 155 12.96 8.39 -22.89
C GLU A 155 12.17 9.53 -23.57
N ALA A 156 10.94 9.74 -23.15
CA ALA A 156 10.09 10.78 -23.72
C ALA A 156 10.44 12.17 -23.18
#